data_0503e3c7de4a58d27793855f7c62ce8d
#
_entry.id   0503e3c7de4a58d27793855f7c62ce8d
#
_cell.length_a   1.000
_cell.length_b   1.000
_cell.length_c   1.000
_cell.angle_alpha   90.00
_cell.angle_beta   90.00
_cell.angle_gamma   90.00
#
_symmetry.space_group_name_H-M   'P 1'
#
loop_
_entity.id
_entity.type
_entity.pdbx_description
1 polymer ?
#
loop_
_entity_poly.entity_id
_entity_poly.type
_entity_poly.pdbx_seq_one_letter_code
_entity_poly.pdbx_strand_id
1 'polypeptide(L)'
;MSITKGRVFKGVIVYTLLLLIGTSSGYGVMLGYKEFTEPKLVLVGDYTQHFETTDKKVIMYGTDWCPVCERTREFFIEEGIAYKELNPEKDEYAFELYKKLGANGYPVIVIGNKRIFGLDTKEIKLALNER
;
A
#
# COMPACT_ATOMS: atom_id res chain seq x y z
N MET A 1 23.56 -53.68 -26.87
CA MET A 1 22.32 -52.86 -26.81
C MET A 1 22.03 -52.29 -25.44
N SER A 2 23.03 -52.20 -24.56
CA SER A 2 22.86 -51.72 -23.15
C SER A 2 23.43 -50.32 -22.87
N ILE A 3 24.14 -49.71 -23.81
CA ILE A 3 24.86 -48.43 -23.57
C ILE A 3 23.98 -47.18 -23.73
N THR A 4 22.87 -47.29 -24.45
CA THR A 4 21.98 -46.16 -24.74
C THR A 4 21.05 -45.82 -23.57
N LYS A 5 20.63 -46.79 -22.77
CA LYS A 5 19.73 -46.56 -21.62
C LYS A 5 20.37 -45.70 -20.50
N GLY A 6 21.66 -45.90 -20.22
CA GLY A 6 22.35 -45.15 -19.18
C GLY A 6 22.61 -43.70 -19.53
N ARG A 7 22.80 -43.37 -20.81
CA ARG A 7 23.01 -41.99 -21.28
C ARG A 7 21.70 -41.16 -21.26
N VAL A 8 20.60 -41.80 -21.67
CA VAL A 8 19.27 -41.19 -21.63
C VAL A 8 18.83 -40.96 -20.19
N PHE A 9 19.06 -41.93 -19.30
CA PHE A 9 18.70 -41.81 -17.87
C PHE A 9 19.48 -40.71 -17.16
N LYS A 10 20.80 -40.58 -17.43
CA LYS A 10 21.61 -39.46 -16.90
C LYS A 10 21.14 -38.11 -17.46
N GLY A 11 20.79 -38.02 -18.74
CA GLY A 11 20.23 -36.82 -19.33
C GLY A 11 18.93 -36.38 -18.67
N VAL A 12 17.99 -37.29 -18.45
CA VAL A 12 16.72 -37.01 -17.79
C VAL A 12 16.93 -36.47 -16.37
N ILE A 13 17.83 -37.07 -15.58
CA ILE A 13 18.15 -36.62 -14.23
C ILE A 13 18.71 -35.20 -14.25
N VAL A 14 19.62 -34.88 -15.16
CA VAL A 14 20.19 -33.52 -15.28
C VAL A 14 19.12 -32.50 -15.64
N TYR A 15 18.23 -32.82 -16.60
CA TYR A 15 17.14 -31.90 -16.97
C TYR A 15 16.14 -31.69 -15.83
N THR A 16 15.78 -32.74 -15.07
CA THR A 16 14.89 -32.57 -13.92
C THR A 16 15.52 -31.76 -12.81
N LEU A 17 16.81 -31.91 -12.55
CA LEU A 17 17.53 -31.09 -11.58
C LEU A 17 17.60 -29.61 -12.01
N LEU A 18 17.86 -29.36 -13.30
CA LEU A 18 17.87 -27.99 -13.83
C LEU A 18 16.49 -27.32 -13.75
N LEU A 19 15.42 -28.07 -14.02
CA LEU A 19 14.04 -27.58 -13.87
C LEU A 19 13.71 -27.25 -12.39
N LEU A 20 14.11 -28.13 -11.46
CA LEU A 20 13.87 -27.88 -10.03
C LEU A 20 14.65 -26.66 -9.51
N ILE A 21 15.90 -26.49 -9.94
CA ILE A 21 16.71 -25.31 -9.59
C ILE A 21 16.11 -24.04 -10.22
N GLY A 22 15.70 -24.11 -11.48
CA GLY A 22 15.08 -22.97 -12.17
C GLY A 22 13.77 -22.52 -11.54
N THR A 23 12.89 -23.47 -11.18
CA THR A 23 11.61 -23.15 -10.53
C THR A 23 11.78 -22.63 -9.11
N SER A 24 12.71 -23.18 -8.33
CA SER A 24 12.98 -22.70 -6.97
C SER A 24 13.62 -21.31 -6.96
N SER A 25 14.52 -21.02 -7.90
CA SER A 25 15.14 -19.70 -8.06
C SER A 25 14.09 -18.66 -8.50
N GLY A 26 13.23 -19.02 -9.47
CA GLY A 26 12.16 -18.14 -9.95
C GLY A 26 11.15 -17.81 -8.86
N TYR A 27 10.79 -18.79 -8.03
CA TYR A 27 9.89 -18.58 -6.91
C TYR A 27 10.49 -17.67 -5.82
N GLY A 28 11.77 -17.85 -5.50
CA GLY A 28 12.49 -16.99 -4.56
C GLY A 28 12.61 -15.54 -5.04
N VAL A 29 12.90 -15.33 -6.33
CA VAL A 29 12.92 -14.00 -6.94
C VAL A 29 11.54 -13.35 -6.92
N MET A 30 10.48 -14.12 -7.21
CA MET A 30 9.10 -13.61 -7.19
C MET A 30 8.66 -13.20 -5.77
N LEU A 31 9.02 -13.95 -4.74
CA LEU A 31 8.73 -13.59 -3.35
C LEU A 31 9.50 -12.33 -2.93
N GLY A 32 10.78 -12.23 -3.26
CA GLY A 32 11.59 -11.05 -2.97
C GLY A 32 11.12 -9.80 -3.71
N TYR A 33 10.66 -9.95 -4.95
CA TYR A 33 10.12 -8.85 -5.75
C TYR A 33 8.80 -8.30 -5.17
N LYS A 34 7.93 -9.17 -4.64
CA LYS A 34 6.69 -8.75 -3.97
C LYS A 34 6.96 -7.89 -2.74
N GLU A 35 7.91 -8.29 -1.90
CA GLU A 35 8.26 -7.54 -0.67
C GLU A 35 8.83 -6.15 -1.01
N PHE A 36 9.53 -6.02 -2.15
CA PHE A 36 10.20 -4.77 -2.55
C PHE A 36 9.30 -3.81 -3.33
N THR A 37 8.25 -4.28 -3.98
CA THR A 37 7.37 -3.49 -4.85
C THR A 37 6.02 -3.13 -4.24
N GLU A 38 5.65 -3.68 -3.09
CA GLU A 38 4.40 -3.27 -2.44
C GLU A 38 4.57 -1.87 -1.85
N PRO A 39 3.80 -0.87 -2.30
CA PRO A 39 3.82 0.45 -1.68
C PRO A 39 3.43 0.29 -0.22
N LYS A 40 4.25 0.81 0.68
CA LYS A 40 3.91 0.83 2.11
C LYS A 40 2.62 1.61 2.28
N LEU A 41 1.53 0.91 2.56
CA LEU A 41 0.22 1.50 2.75
C LEU A 41 0.17 2.42 3.97
N VAL A 42 0.98 2.11 4.99
CA VAL A 42 1.09 2.91 6.22
C VAL A 42 2.52 3.40 6.39
N LEU A 43 2.67 4.70 6.60
CA LEU A 43 3.94 5.33 6.98
C LEU A 43 3.76 6.09 8.29
N VAL A 44 4.77 6.01 9.14
CA VAL A 44 4.86 6.78 10.38
C VAL A 44 5.83 7.94 10.16
N GLY A 45 5.41 9.14 10.57
CA GLY A 45 6.19 10.37 10.38
C GLY A 45 5.65 11.53 11.21
N ASP A 46 6.21 12.70 10.99
CA ASP A 46 5.65 13.95 11.56
C ASP A 46 4.71 14.58 10.54
N TYR A 47 3.44 14.59 10.88
CA TYR A 47 2.35 15.17 10.06
C TYR A 47 1.63 16.33 10.76
N THR A 48 2.24 16.91 11.79
CA THR A 48 1.65 17.97 12.63
C THR A 48 1.17 19.16 11.78
N GLN A 49 1.93 19.54 10.75
CA GLN A 49 1.58 20.64 9.85
C GLN A 49 0.23 20.46 9.13
N HIS A 50 -0.23 19.21 8.95
CA HIS A 50 -1.51 18.95 8.29
C HIS A 50 -2.71 19.32 9.16
N PHE A 51 -2.52 19.39 10.47
CA PHE A 51 -3.56 19.70 11.45
C PHE A 51 -3.64 21.17 11.88
N GLU A 52 -2.78 22.05 11.37
CA GLU A 52 -2.72 23.47 11.77
C GLU A 52 -4.03 24.23 11.52
N THR A 53 -4.81 23.83 10.52
CA THR A 53 -6.05 24.52 10.13
C THR A 53 -7.33 23.82 10.59
N THR A 54 -7.24 22.80 11.43
CA THR A 54 -8.40 22.02 11.86
C THR A 54 -8.23 21.45 13.26
N ASP A 55 -9.34 21.34 13.98
CA ASP A 55 -9.48 20.61 15.25
C ASP A 55 -9.72 19.11 15.08
N LYS A 56 -9.91 18.65 13.84
CA LYS A 56 -10.17 17.26 13.54
C LYS A 56 -8.91 16.42 13.67
N LYS A 57 -9.08 15.20 14.16
CA LYS A 57 -7.98 14.25 14.38
C LYS A 57 -7.65 13.41 13.14
N VAL A 58 -8.50 13.47 12.14
CA VAL A 58 -8.39 12.74 10.87
C VAL A 58 -8.46 13.72 9.72
N ILE A 59 -7.52 13.67 8.82
CA ILE A 59 -7.53 14.39 7.57
C ILE A 59 -7.54 13.39 6.43
N MET A 60 -8.41 13.60 5.46
CA MET A 60 -8.48 12.84 4.23
C MET A 60 -8.15 13.73 3.05
N TYR A 61 -7.16 13.36 2.27
CA TYR A 61 -6.90 13.93 0.96
C TYR A 61 -7.64 13.08 -0.08
N GLY A 62 -8.59 13.69 -0.75
CA GLY A 62 -9.45 12.99 -1.70
C GLY A 62 -9.89 13.88 -2.84
N THR A 63 -10.49 13.29 -3.87
CA THR A 63 -11.05 13.97 -5.03
C THR A 63 -12.49 13.52 -5.27
N ASP A 64 -13.25 14.31 -6.05
CA ASP A 64 -14.67 14.03 -6.27
C ASP A 64 -14.91 12.80 -7.15
N TRP A 65 -13.98 12.54 -8.07
CA TRP A 65 -14.09 11.44 -9.04
C TRP A 65 -13.54 10.10 -8.52
N CYS A 66 -12.96 10.06 -7.34
CA CYS A 66 -12.27 8.89 -6.79
C CYS A 66 -13.28 7.91 -6.12
N PRO A 67 -13.51 6.71 -6.67
CA PRO A 67 -14.48 5.76 -6.09
C PRO A 67 -14.06 5.22 -4.71
N VAL A 68 -12.74 5.14 -4.44
CA VAL A 68 -12.23 4.71 -3.15
C VAL A 68 -12.42 5.81 -2.10
N CYS A 69 -12.33 7.08 -2.51
CA CYS A 69 -12.63 8.22 -1.63
C CYS A 69 -14.09 8.21 -1.21
N GLU A 70 -15.03 7.91 -2.14
CA GLU A 70 -16.44 7.78 -1.81
C GLU A 70 -16.69 6.73 -0.74
N ARG A 71 -16.17 5.52 -0.94
CA ARG A 71 -16.25 4.44 0.06
C ARG A 71 -15.60 4.83 1.40
N THR A 72 -14.56 5.65 1.36
CA THR A 72 -13.91 6.14 2.59
C THR A 72 -14.81 7.12 3.33
N ARG A 73 -15.52 8.00 2.61
CA ARG A 73 -16.51 8.93 3.21
C ARG A 73 -17.65 8.14 3.86
N GLU A 74 -18.20 7.15 3.15
CA GLU A 74 -19.23 6.24 3.69
C GLU A 74 -18.77 5.56 4.97
N PHE A 75 -17.58 4.96 4.96
CA PHE A 75 -16.98 4.32 6.13
C PHE A 75 -16.82 5.30 7.31
N PHE A 76 -16.35 6.52 7.07
CA PHE A 76 -16.22 7.51 8.14
C PHE A 76 -17.56 7.92 8.74
N ILE A 77 -18.60 8.02 7.91
CA ILE A 77 -19.97 8.32 8.36
C ILE A 77 -20.52 7.15 9.20
N GLU A 78 -20.40 5.92 8.72
CA GLU A 78 -20.88 4.72 9.41
C GLU A 78 -20.21 4.51 10.77
N GLU A 79 -18.92 4.77 10.86
CA GLU A 79 -18.14 4.61 12.10
C GLU A 79 -18.16 5.87 13.01
N GLY A 80 -18.86 6.93 12.59
CA GLY A 80 -18.91 8.18 13.36
C GLY A 80 -17.56 8.90 13.48
N ILE A 81 -16.66 8.72 12.52
CA ILE A 81 -15.34 9.32 12.51
C ILE A 81 -15.41 10.76 11.98
N ALA A 82 -15.14 11.72 12.85
CA ALA A 82 -15.05 13.11 12.45
C ALA A 82 -13.72 13.40 11.74
N TYR A 83 -13.79 13.91 10.53
CA TYR A 83 -12.61 14.18 9.69
C TYR A 83 -12.70 15.53 8.98
N LYS A 84 -11.56 16.01 8.49
CA LYS A 84 -11.45 17.12 7.55
C LYS A 84 -11.05 16.57 6.20
N GLU A 85 -11.83 16.87 5.17
CA GLU A 85 -11.48 16.56 3.80
C GLU A 85 -10.79 17.75 3.14
N LEU A 86 -9.72 17.45 2.41
CA LEU A 86 -8.97 18.38 1.58
C LEU A 86 -8.88 17.82 0.17
N ASN A 87 -9.24 18.65 -0.83
CA ASN A 87 -9.16 18.27 -2.23
C ASN A 87 -7.98 18.98 -2.91
N PRO A 88 -6.86 18.26 -3.17
CA PRO A 88 -5.66 18.85 -3.77
C PRO A 88 -5.85 19.35 -5.20
N GLU A 89 -6.92 18.94 -5.87
CA GLU A 89 -7.21 19.40 -7.25
C GLU A 89 -7.99 20.72 -7.28
N LYS A 90 -8.56 21.14 -6.13
CA LYS A 90 -9.39 22.34 -6.02
C LYS A 90 -8.79 23.43 -5.11
N ASP A 91 -7.83 23.05 -4.28
CA ASP A 91 -7.23 23.91 -3.27
C ASP A 91 -5.71 23.81 -3.33
N GLU A 92 -5.06 24.93 -3.64
CA GLU A 92 -3.60 25.03 -3.75
C GLU A 92 -2.88 24.72 -2.43
N TYR A 93 -3.44 25.17 -1.31
CA TYR A 93 -2.90 24.85 0.02
C TYR A 93 -2.97 23.34 0.30
N ALA A 94 -4.11 22.71 -0.01
CA ALA A 94 -4.27 21.28 0.09
C ALA A 94 -3.28 20.52 -0.81
N PHE A 95 -3.02 21.03 -2.01
CA PHE A 95 -2.06 20.45 -2.95
C PHE A 95 -0.63 20.51 -2.41
N GLU A 96 -0.21 21.63 -1.85
CA GLU A 96 1.14 21.79 -1.26
C GLU A 96 1.34 20.85 -0.05
N LEU A 97 0.33 20.68 0.79
CA LEU A 97 0.36 19.72 1.88
C LEU A 97 0.40 18.28 1.37
N TYR A 98 -0.43 17.96 0.37
CA TYR A 98 -0.49 16.63 -0.23
C TYR A 98 0.87 16.20 -0.84
N LYS A 99 1.56 17.10 -1.53
CA LYS A 99 2.91 16.82 -2.09
C LYS A 99 3.89 16.37 -1.03
N LYS A 100 3.83 16.93 0.18
CA LYS A 100 4.72 16.56 1.29
C LYS A 100 4.47 15.15 1.81
N LEU A 101 3.29 14.57 1.54
CA LEU A 101 2.98 13.19 1.90
C LEU A 101 3.72 12.17 1.02
N GLY A 102 4.25 12.57 -0.14
CA GLY A 102 4.92 11.65 -1.07
C GLY A 102 4.01 10.53 -1.59
N ALA A 103 2.72 10.81 -1.69
CA ALA A 103 1.72 9.87 -2.20
C ALA A 103 1.41 10.15 -3.67
N ASN A 104 1.08 9.11 -4.43
CA ASN A 104 0.77 9.19 -5.86
C ASN A 104 -0.64 8.71 -6.17
N GLY A 105 -1.64 9.08 -5.35
CA GLY A 105 -3.03 8.69 -5.56
C GLY A 105 -3.91 8.98 -4.36
N TYR A 106 -5.18 8.64 -4.47
CA TYR A 106 -6.21 8.95 -3.49
C TYR A 106 -6.99 7.71 -3.04
N PRO A 107 -7.55 7.71 -1.83
CA PRO A 107 -7.38 8.69 -0.77
C PRO A 107 -6.05 8.54 -0.03
N VAL A 108 -5.60 9.61 0.60
CA VAL A 108 -4.55 9.58 1.62
C VAL A 108 -5.14 10.08 2.93
N ILE A 109 -5.02 9.26 3.96
CA ILE A 109 -5.59 9.54 5.28
C ILE A 109 -4.44 9.80 6.25
N VAL A 110 -4.53 10.88 7.01
CA VAL A 110 -3.55 11.24 8.04
C VAL A 110 -4.24 11.22 9.40
N ILE A 111 -3.68 10.44 10.33
CA ILE A 111 -4.17 10.29 11.69
C ILE A 111 -2.97 10.38 12.63
N GLY A 112 -2.83 11.51 13.35
CA GLY A 112 -1.69 11.76 14.21
C GLY A 112 -0.36 11.68 13.48
N ASN A 113 0.47 10.71 13.81
CA ASN A 113 1.76 10.47 13.19
C ASN A 113 1.74 9.39 12.10
N LYS A 114 0.56 8.97 11.66
CA LYS A 114 0.40 7.94 10.61
C LYS A 114 -0.21 8.52 9.34
N ARG A 115 0.37 8.15 8.21
CA ARG A 115 -0.19 8.34 6.87
C ARG A 115 -0.62 6.98 6.33
N ILE A 116 -1.88 6.85 5.97
CA ILE A 116 -2.49 5.63 5.42
C ILE A 116 -2.89 5.91 3.97
N PHE A 117 -2.47 5.05 3.04
CA PHE A 117 -2.83 5.16 1.64
C PHE A 117 -3.97 4.21 1.31
N GLY A 118 -5.02 4.73 0.68
CA GLY A 118 -6.22 3.96 0.38
C GLY A 118 -7.13 3.76 1.59
N LEU A 119 -8.16 2.93 1.42
CA LEU A 119 -9.10 2.58 2.49
C LEU A 119 -8.65 1.30 3.19
N ASP A 120 -7.82 1.45 4.22
CA ASP A 120 -7.49 0.37 5.15
C ASP A 120 -8.22 0.58 6.47
N THR A 121 -9.40 -0.02 6.59
CA THR A 121 -10.29 0.14 7.75
C THR A 121 -9.66 -0.37 9.04
N LYS A 122 -8.81 -1.40 8.97
CA LYS A 122 -8.10 -1.96 10.11
C LYS A 122 -7.06 -0.97 10.63
N GLU A 123 -6.20 -0.47 9.77
CA GLU A 123 -5.15 0.48 10.13
C GLU A 123 -5.74 1.82 10.60
N ILE A 124 -6.84 2.29 9.99
CA ILE A 124 -7.56 3.49 10.44
C ILE A 124 -8.06 3.30 11.88
N LYS A 125 -8.73 2.17 12.19
CA LYS A 125 -9.22 1.88 13.54
C LYS A 125 -8.08 1.76 14.55
N LEU A 126 -6.96 1.11 14.18
CA LEU A 126 -5.78 1.02 15.03
C LEU A 126 -5.19 2.40 15.31
N ALA A 127 -5.01 3.24 14.29
CA ALA A 127 -4.47 4.59 14.46
C ALA A 127 -5.34 5.49 15.34
N LEU A 128 -6.66 5.31 15.33
CA LEU A 128 -7.59 6.02 16.20
C LEU A 128 -7.52 5.57 17.66
N ASN A 129 -7.21 4.29 17.91
CA ASN A 129 -7.18 3.69 19.25
C ASN A 129 -5.81 3.84 19.97
N GLU A 130 -4.73 4.16 19.26
CA GLU A 130 -3.38 4.31 19.82
C GLU A 130 -3.15 5.65 20.56
N ARG A 131 -4.22 6.35 20.94
CA ARG A 131 -4.17 7.68 21.59
C ARG A 131 -4.72 7.66 23.01
#